data_7281c10dcf113af705195677ce63b725
#
_entry.id   7281c10dcf113af705195677ce63b725
#
_cell.length_a   1.000
_cell.length_b   1.000
_cell.length_c   1.000
_cell.angle_alpha   90.00
_cell.angle_beta   90.00
_cell.angle_gamma   90.00
#
_symmetry.space_group_name_H-M   'P 1'
#
loop_
_entity.id
_entity.type
_entity.pdbx_description
1 polymer ?
#
loop_
_entity_poly.entity_id
_entity_poly.type
_entity_poly.pdbx_seq_one_letter_code
_entity_poly.pdbx_strand_id
1 'polypeptide(L)'
;YIDGLRTLVPTTGYNKVNIMLIPNTPIATIASGSESTVALPNGTQVKFDGSFKDENGNAYSGSVQVGMYHLKSSDPYLNEIMPGSLLASNSSNQAKILETLGMLHVELTGSGGQKLNIANGHTAEISMEIDLTQSATAPSSIPLWSFNETTGMWKEEGSASKVGNKYVGNVSHFSWWNCDTPLDFCTLNAHVENNTGSPLINIRIDLIRNVSAVWPQRTAWTNEMGNATGLIPANEILTMKVYNSCGSLISTSNI
;
A
#
# COMPACT_ATOMS: atom_id res chain seq x y z
N TYR A 1 -1.79 -17.73 -7.01
CA TYR A 1 -1.08 -16.63 -6.33
C TYR A 1 -1.78 -15.32 -6.60
N ILE A 2 -1.71 -14.39 -5.65
CA ILE A 2 -2.08 -12.99 -5.84
C ILE A 2 -1.05 -12.36 -6.75
N ASP A 3 -1.47 -11.59 -7.76
CA ASP A 3 -0.58 -10.96 -8.72
C ASP A 3 0.35 -9.95 -8.02
N GLY A 4 1.64 -10.08 -8.28
CA GLY A 4 2.65 -9.13 -7.80
C GLY A 4 2.81 -7.99 -8.81
N LEU A 5 2.48 -6.78 -8.39
CA LEU A 5 2.56 -5.58 -9.23
C LEU A 5 3.64 -4.64 -8.70
N ARG A 6 4.50 -4.14 -9.60
CA ARG A 6 5.58 -3.21 -9.24
C ARG A 6 5.63 -2.03 -10.21
N THR A 7 5.69 -0.84 -9.65
CA THR A 7 5.99 0.37 -10.40
C THR A 7 7.49 0.62 -10.34
N LEU A 8 8.13 0.74 -11.50
CA LEU A 8 9.56 0.99 -11.64
C LEU A 8 9.80 2.28 -12.41
N VAL A 9 10.77 3.04 -11.93
CA VAL A 9 11.43 4.06 -12.75
C VAL A 9 12.72 3.43 -13.26
N PRO A 10 12.79 3.00 -14.53
CA PRO A 10 13.99 2.33 -15.05
C PRO A 10 15.16 3.30 -15.07
N THR A 11 16.32 2.81 -14.67
CA THR A 11 17.59 3.53 -14.78
C THR A 11 18.47 2.89 -15.85
N THR A 12 19.45 3.63 -16.36
CA THR A 12 20.46 3.05 -17.25
C THR A 12 21.23 1.95 -16.53
N GLY A 13 21.38 0.79 -17.16
CA GLY A 13 22.09 -0.36 -16.60
C GLY A 13 21.15 -1.40 -16.01
N TYR A 14 21.62 -2.09 -14.96
CA TYR A 14 20.91 -3.23 -14.36
C TYR A 14 19.83 -2.75 -13.37
N ASN A 15 18.57 -3.17 -13.61
CA ASN A 15 17.45 -2.89 -12.73
C ASN A 15 17.00 -4.20 -12.08
N LYS A 16 17.03 -4.26 -10.74
CA LYS A 16 16.60 -5.43 -9.97
C LYS A 16 15.23 -5.17 -9.32
N VAL A 17 14.34 -6.11 -9.49
CA VAL A 17 13.00 -6.12 -8.86
C VAL A 17 12.85 -7.37 -8.02
N ASN A 18 12.42 -7.21 -6.79
CA ASN A 18 11.99 -8.31 -5.94
C ASN A 18 10.46 -8.29 -5.85
N ILE A 19 9.83 -9.41 -6.14
CA ILE A 19 8.38 -9.61 -6.01
C ILE A 19 8.17 -10.84 -5.15
N MET A 20 7.40 -10.69 -4.08
CA MET A 20 6.97 -11.81 -3.26
C MET A 20 5.53 -12.15 -3.62
N LEU A 21 5.29 -13.38 -4.09
CA LEU A 21 3.96 -13.86 -4.42
C LEU A 21 3.29 -14.46 -3.19
N ILE A 22 2.02 -14.12 -2.99
CA ILE A 22 1.19 -14.64 -1.91
C ILE A 22 0.30 -15.74 -2.48
N PRO A 23 0.17 -16.92 -1.82
CA PRO A 23 -0.82 -17.91 -2.22
C PRO A 23 -2.23 -17.33 -2.16
N ASN A 24 -2.98 -17.48 -3.25
CA ASN A 24 -4.39 -17.11 -3.31
C ASN A 24 -5.25 -18.37 -3.07
N THR A 25 -5.38 -18.75 -1.82
CA THR A 25 -6.19 -19.91 -1.42
C THR A 25 -7.54 -19.39 -0.92
N PRO A 26 -8.67 -19.86 -1.50
CA PRO A 26 -9.99 -19.52 -0.97
C PRO A 26 -10.10 -19.91 0.51
N ILE A 27 -10.58 -18.98 1.31
CA ILE A 27 -10.78 -19.18 2.77
C ILE A 27 -12.23 -19.50 3.11
N ALA A 28 -13.16 -19.21 2.20
CA ALA A 28 -14.58 -19.49 2.36
C ALA A 28 -15.26 -19.68 0.98
N THR A 29 -16.41 -20.34 1.01
CA THR A 29 -17.36 -20.40 -0.11
C THR A 29 -18.68 -19.85 0.38
N ILE A 30 -19.24 -18.87 -0.34
CA ILE A 30 -20.52 -18.21 -0.06
C ILE A 30 -21.48 -18.42 -1.23
N ALA A 31 -22.75 -18.12 -1.04
CA ALA A 31 -23.75 -18.18 -2.12
C ALA A 31 -24.11 -16.78 -2.60
N SER A 32 -24.30 -16.60 -3.91
CA SER A 32 -24.95 -15.41 -4.44
C SER A 32 -26.42 -15.33 -3.98
N GLY A 33 -26.96 -14.11 -3.93
CA GLY A 33 -28.36 -13.86 -3.53
C GLY A 33 -28.61 -13.85 -2.02
N SER A 34 -27.58 -13.99 -1.18
CA SER A 34 -27.71 -13.97 0.27
C SER A 34 -26.57 -13.18 0.91
N GLU A 35 -26.90 -12.39 1.92
CA GLU A 35 -25.88 -11.72 2.74
C GLU A 35 -24.95 -12.77 3.38
N SER A 36 -23.68 -12.47 3.41
CA SER A 36 -22.66 -13.31 4.06
C SER A 36 -21.48 -12.49 4.56
N THR A 37 -20.83 -13.00 5.60
CA THR A 37 -19.60 -12.39 6.15
C THR A 37 -18.48 -13.41 6.11
N VAL A 38 -17.34 -13.01 5.57
CA VAL A 38 -16.11 -13.80 5.56
C VAL A 38 -15.06 -13.05 6.38
N ALA A 39 -14.41 -13.75 7.31
CA ALA A 39 -13.44 -13.17 8.22
C ALA A 39 -12.12 -13.92 8.23
N LEU A 40 -11.03 -13.18 8.34
CA LEU A 40 -9.71 -13.71 8.64
C LEU A 40 -9.52 -13.94 10.15
N PRO A 41 -8.60 -14.82 10.57
CA PRO A 41 -8.34 -15.08 11.99
C PRO A 41 -7.95 -13.85 12.81
N ASN A 42 -7.39 -12.82 12.16
CA ASN A 42 -7.02 -11.56 12.81
C ASN A 42 -8.21 -10.59 13.01
N GLY A 43 -9.42 -10.95 12.60
CA GLY A 43 -10.62 -10.14 12.76
C GLY A 43 -10.93 -9.21 11.58
N THR A 44 -10.05 -9.08 10.57
CA THR A 44 -10.37 -8.41 9.31
C THR A 44 -11.45 -9.20 8.58
N GLN A 45 -12.50 -8.52 8.09
CA GLN A 45 -13.65 -9.18 7.48
C GLN A 45 -14.26 -8.37 6.35
N VAL A 46 -15.02 -9.07 5.50
CA VAL A 46 -15.87 -8.48 4.47
C VAL A 46 -17.29 -8.99 4.62
N LYS A 47 -18.24 -8.07 4.65
CA LYS A 47 -19.68 -8.37 4.57
C LYS A 47 -20.17 -8.10 3.16
N PHE A 48 -20.71 -9.12 2.53
CA PHE A 48 -21.28 -9.10 1.18
C PHE A 48 -22.80 -9.04 1.25
N ASP A 49 -23.43 -8.31 0.33
CA ASP A 49 -24.89 -8.32 0.15
C ASP A 49 -25.39 -9.51 -0.71
N GLY A 50 -24.45 -10.26 -1.29
CA GLY A 50 -24.75 -11.41 -2.14
C GLY A 50 -24.89 -11.10 -3.61
N SER A 51 -24.64 -9.86 -4.05
CA SER A 51 -24.80 -9.43 -5.45
C SER A 51 -23.44 -9.39 -6.16
N PHE A 52 -23.26 -10.28 -7.13
CA PHE A 52 -22.00 -10.44 -7.86
C PHE A 52 -22.19 -10.35 -9.36
N LYS A 53 -21.14 -9.99 -10.08
CA LYS A 53 -21.06 -9.99 -11.55
C LYS A 53 -19.80 -10.68 -12.03
N ASP A 54 -19.85 -11.19 -13.27
CA ASP A 54 -18.68 -11.71 -13.98
C ASP A 54 -17.86 -10.56 -14.62
N GLU A 55 -16.76 -10.90 -15.28
CA GLU A 55 -15.87 -9.96 -15.98
C GLU A 55 -16.56 -9.21 -17.14
N ASN A 56 -17.65 -9.77 -17.68
CA ASN A 56 -18.45 -9.15 -18.74
C ASN A 56 -19.55 -8.21 -18.18
N GLY A 57 -19.65 -8.12 -16.84
CA GLY A 57 -20.66 -7.31 -16.17
C GLY A 57 -22.04 -8.00 -16.00
N ASN A 58 -22.15 -9.28 -16.35
CA ASN A 58 -23.39 -10.04 -16.19
C ASN A 58 -23.58 -10.46 -14.74
N ALA A 59 -24.82 -10.44 -14.25
CA ALA A 59 -25.16 -10.93 -12.93
C ALA A 59 -24.76 -12.41 -12.78
N TYR A 60 -24.06 -12.71 -11.67
CA TYR A 60 -23.65 -14.07 -11.36
C TYR A 60 -24.57 -14.71 -10.33
N SER A 61 -24.93 -15.98 -10.57
CA SER A 61 -25.70 -16.82 -9.65
C SER A 61 -24.97 -18.14 -9.43
N GLY A 62 -24.72 -18.48 -8.17
CA GLY A 62 -24.03 -19.72 -7.79
C GLY A 62 -23.13 -19.57 -6.59
N SER A 63 -22.22 -20.52 -6.42
CA SER A 63 -21.23 -20.52 -5.35
C SER A 63 -20.07 -19.58 -5.71
N VAL A 64 -19.64 -18.78 -4.73
CA VAL A 64 -18.54 -17.83 -4.84
C VAL A 64 -17.44 -18.23 -3.87
N GLN A 65 -16.26 -18.56 -4.37
CA GLN A 65 -15.06 -18.75 -3.57
C GLN A 65 -14.46 -17.39 -3.23
N VAL A 66 -14.13 -17.19 -1.96
CA VAL A 66 -13.57 -15.93 -1.44
C VAL A 66 -12.15 -16.15 -0.99
N GLY A 67 -11.20 -15.53 -1.67
CA GLY A 67 -9.82 -15.36 -1.24
C GLY A 67 -9.65 -14.00 -0.55
N MET A 68 -8.97 -13.97 0.58
CA MET A 68 -8.68 -12.72 1.29
C MET A 68 -7.25 -12.73 1.84
N TYR A 69 -6.60 -11.58 1.78
CA TYR A 69 -5.30 -11.37 2.39
C TYR A 69 -5.23 -9.97 3.02
N HIS A 70 -4.90 -9.91 4.31
CA HIS A 70 -4.67 -8.66 5.02
C HIS A 70 -3.17 -8.45 5.20
N LEU A 71 -2.62 -7.47 4.50
CA LEU A 71 -1.24 -7.04 4.63
C LEU A 71 -1.14 -5.98 5.72
N LYS A 72 -0.56 -6.35 6.85
CA LYS A 72 -0.36 -5.41 7.97
C LYS A 72 0.69 -4.37 7.63
N SER A 73 0.51 -3.16 8.14
CA SER A 73 1.52 -2.10 8.01
C SER A 73 2.86 -2.46 8.64
N SER A 74 2.88 -3.31 9.66
CA SER A 74 4.10 -3.79 10.33
C SER A 74 4.71 -5.05 9.69
N ASP A 75 4.18 -5.53 8.55
CA ASP A 75 4.72 -6.70 7.88
C ASP A 75 6.16 -6.41 7.41
N PRO A 76 7.16 -7.24 7.77
CA PRO A 76 8.55 -7.03 7.38
C PRO A 76 8.79 -7.08 5.86
N TYR A 77 7.87 -7.67 5.11
CA TYR A 77 7.90 -7.79 3.65
C TYR A 77 6.89 -6.86 2.96
N LEU A 78 6.38 -5.83 3.66
CA LEU A 78 5.40 -4.90 3.12
C LEU A 78 5.83 -4.36 1.74
N ASN A 79 7.09 -3.96 1.59
CA ASN A 79 7.60 -3.39 0.34
C ASN A 79 7.68 -4.42 -0.80
N GLU A 80 7.81 -5.71 -0.49
CA GLU A 80 7.89 -6.80 -1.47
C GLU A 80 6.51 -7.35 -1.84
N ILE A 81 5.51 -7.15 -0.98
CA ILE A 81 4.15 -7.70 -1.13
C ILE A 81 3.20 -6.65 -1.70
N MET A 82 3.24 -5.41 -1.19
CA MET A 82 2.29 -4.38 -1.60
C MET A 82 2.33 -4.11 -3.11
N PRO A 83 1.21 -3.86 -3.77
CA PRO A 83 1.21 -3.52 -5.18
C PRO A 83 1.73 -2.09 -5.40
N GLY A 84 2.56 -1.92 -6.43
CA GLY A 84 3.11 -0.62 -6.82
C GLY A 84 4.00 0.03 -5.76
N SER A 85 3.77 1.30 -5.55
CA SER A 85 4.36 2.14 -4.49
C SER A 85 3.24 2.83 -3.72
N LEU A 86 3.57 3.54 -2.65
CA LEU A 86 2.59 4.33 -1.87
C LEU A 86 2.32 5.71 -2.53
N LEU A 87 2.38 5.81 -3.85
CA LEU A 87 1.99 7.00 -4.60
C LEU A 87 0.51 6.92 -4.96
N ALA A 88 -0.21 8.00 -4.72
CA ALA A 88 -1.66 8.06 -4.86
C ALA A 88 -2.14 9.32 -5.56
N SER A 89 -3.37 9.26 -6.07
CA SER A 89 -4.14 10.41 -6.53
C SER A 89 -5.40 10.54 -5.68
N ASN A 90 -5.58 11.69 -5.04
CA ASN A 90 -6.79 11.93 -4.24
C ASN A 90 -8.00 12.26 -5.13
N SER A 91 -9.17 12.41 -4.50
CA SER A 91 -10.44 12.73 -5.18
C SER A 91 -10.43 14.06 -5.95
N SER A 92 -9.48 14.95 -5.66
CA SER A 92 -9.22 16.20 -6.41
C SER A 92 -8.12 16.05 -7.48
N ASN A 93 -7.69 14.83 -7.80
CA ASN A 93 -6.59 14.50 -8.71
C ASN A 93 -5.23 15.08 -8.29
N GLN A 94 -5.03 15.33 -7.03
CA GLN A 94 -3.73 15.75 -6.50
C GLN A 94 -2.91 14.52 -6.11
N ALA A 95 -1.63 14.53 -6.47
CA ALA A 95 -0.71 13.47 -6.08
C ALA A 95 -0.43 13.55 -4.56
N LYS A 96 -0.39 12.39 -3.93
CA LYS A 96 -0.08 12.20 -2.50
C LYS A 96 0.87 11.02 -2.33
N ILE A 97 1.63 11.01 -1.23
CA ILE A 97 2.24 9.78 -0.73
C ILE A 97 1.42 9.28 0.45
N LEU A 98 1.39 7.97 0.63
CA LEU A 98 0.54 7.34 1.63
C LEU A 98 1.37 6.82 2.81
N GLU A 99 0.83 7.02 4.02
CA GLU A 99 1.29 6.33 5.22
C GLU A 99 0.28 5.22 5.54
N THR A 100 0.69 3.97 5.35
CA THR A 100 -0.24 2.85 5.42
C THR A 100 -0.59 2.44 6.84
N LEU A 101 -1.89 2.15 7.06
CA LEU A 101 -2.41 1.51 8.27
C LEU A 101 -2.87 0.07 7.99
N GLY A 102 -2.65 -0.43 6.78
CA GLY A 102 -2.92 -1.79 6.35
C GLY A 102 -3.66 -1.88 5.02
N MET A 103 -3.49 -3.01 4.33
CA MET A 103 -4.07 -3.25 3.01
C MET A 103 -4.86 -4.55 3.02
N LEU A 104 -5.94 -4.59 2.26
CA LEU A 104 -6.80 -5.77 2.10
C LEU A 104 -6.89 -6.12 0.61
N HIS A 105 -6.53 -7.33 0.28
CA HIS A 105 -6.83 -7.94 -1.03
C HIS A 105 -8.03 -8.87 -0.87
N VAL A 106 -8.97 -8.78 -1.82
CA VAL A 106 -10.11 -9.70 -1.91
C VAL A 106 -10.24 -10.18 -3.36
N GLU A 107 -10.32 -11.47 -3.54
CA GLU A 107 -10.57 -12.09 -4.84
C GLU A 107 -11.77 -13.01 -4.75
N LEU A 108 -12.66 -12.88 -5.74
CA LEU A 108 -13.87 -13.66 -5.85
C LEU A 108 -13.81 -14.50 -7.12
N THR A 109 -14.09 -15.82 -6.98
CA THR A 109 -14.07 -16.77 -8.08
C THR A 109 -15.35 -17.58 -8.09
N GLY A 110 -16.01 -17.65 -9.22
CA GLY A 110 -17.20 -18.48 -9.42
C GLY A 110 -16.87 -19.97 -9.55
N SER A 111 -17.88 -20.82 -9.49
CA SER A 111 -17.74 -22.29 -9.56
C SER A 111 -17.11 -22.80 -10.86
N GLY A 112 -17.16 -22.02 -11.93
CA GLY A 112 -16.51 -22.30 -13.21
C GLY A 112 -15.11 -21.73 -13.34
N GLY A 113 -14.55 -21.17 -12.28
CA GLY A 113 -13.22 -20.54 -12.27
C GLY A 113 -13.18 -19.09 -12.81
N GLN A 114 -14.34 -18.53 -13.19
CA GLN A 114 -14.43 -17.15 -13.68
C GLN A 114 -14.19 -16.16 -12.54
N LYS A 115 -13.48 -15.08 -12.85
CA LYS A 115 -13.29 -13.95 -11.90
C LYS A 115 -14.61 -13.23 -11.70
N LEU A 116 -14.92 -12.90 -10.45
CA LEU A 116 -16.12 -12.18 -10.07
C LEU A 116 -15.77 -10.87 -9.38
N ASN A 117 -16.76 -9.98 -9.33
CA ASN A 117 -16.69 -8.73 -8.56
C ASN A 117 -18.07 -8.37 -8.01
N ILE A 118 -18.17 -7.31 -7.21
CA ILE A 118 -19.44 -6.75 -6.73
C ILE A 118 -20.28 -6.30 -7.93
N ALA A 119 -21.57 -6.59 -7.91
CA ALA A 119 -22.48 -6.17 -8.97
C ALA A 119 -22.61 -4.63 -9.03
N ASN A 120 -22.94 -4.11 -10.22
CA ASN A 120 -23.09 -2.66 -10.40
C ASN A 120 -24.19 -2.10 -9.49
N GLY A 121 -23.91 -0.99 -8.79
CA GLY A 121 -24.83 -0.36 -7.85
C GLY A 121 -24.89 -1.00 -6.47
N HIS A 122 -24.10 -2.05 -6.23
CA HIS A 122 -23.97 -2.72 -4.95
C HIS A 122 -22.64 -2.39 -4.27
N THR A 123 -22.53 -2.71 -3.00
CA THR A 123 -21.31 -2.50 -2.19
C THR A 123 -21.08 -3.69 -1.26
N ALA A 124 -19.84 -3.85 -0.82
CA ALA A 124 -19.49 -4.70 0.30
C ALA A 124 -18.91 -3.81 1.42
N GLU A 125 -19.16 -4.18 2.68
CA GLU A 125 -18.54 -3.53 3.83
C GLU A 125 -17.24 -4.26 4.16
N ILE A 126 -16.12 -3.53 4.13
CA ILE A 126 -14.84 -4.02 4.63
C ILE A 126 -14.63 -3.53 6.06
N SER A 127 -14.13 -4.41 6.92
CA SER A 127 -13.68 -4.12 8.27
C SER A 127 -12.24 -4.57 8.41
N MET A 128 -11.28 -3.65 8.40
CA MET A 128 -9.86 -3.96 8.42
C MET A 128 -9.26 -3.66 9.78
N GLU A 129 -8.59 -4.65 10.38
CA GLU A 129 -7.92 -4.53 11.67
C GLU A 129 -6.74 -3.56 11.57
N ILE A 130 -6.66 -2.61 12.51
CA ILE A 130 -5.56 -1.66 12.63
C ILE A 130 -4.42 -2.32 13.40
N ASP A 131 -3.18 -2.17 12.92
CA ASP A 131 -2.02 -2.67 13.67
C ASP A 131 -1.96 -2.04 15.06
N LEU A 132 -1.70 -2.86 16.08
CA LEU A 132 -1.67 -2.42 17.48
C LEU A 132 -0.67 -1.29 17.72
N THR A 133 0.42 -1.24 16.96
CA THR A 133 1.44 -0.19 17.05
C THR A 133 0.93 1.17 16.58
N GLN A 134 -0.11 1.20 15.74
CA GLN A 134 -0.72 2.41 15.20
C GLN A 134 -2.08 2.75 15.84
N SER A 135 -2.65 1.83 16.60
CA SER A 135 -4.03 1.96 17.11
C SER A 135 -4.27 3.25 17.90
N ALA A 136 -3.28 3.70 18.68
CA ALA A 136 -3.38 4.89 19.52
C ALA A 136 -3.38 6.22 18.70
N THR A 137 -2.72 6.23 17.55
CA THR A 137 -2.56 7.41 16.68
C THR A 137 -3.43 7.37 15.44
N ALA A 138 -4.08 6.23 15.16
CA ALA A 138 -4.94 6.02 14.02
C ALA A 138 -6.12 7.02 14.02
N PRO A 139 -6.33 7.81 12.93
CA PRO A 139 -7.40 8.80 12.85
C PRO A 139 -8.80 8.20 13.02
N SER A 140 -9.77 9.00 13.46
CA SER A 140 -11.17 8.56 13.59
C SER A 140 -11.86 8.30 12.25
N SER A 141 -11.35 8.90 11.17
CA SER A 141 -11.78 8.66 9.78
C SER A 141 -10.56 8.72 8.88
N ILE A 142 -10.58 7.92 7.81
CA ILE A 142 -9.48 7.80 6.87
C ILE A 142 -10.01 7.59 5.45
N PRO A 143 -9.36 8.13 4.42
CA PRO A 143 -9.69 7.78 3.05
C PRO A 143 -9.44 6.30 2.76
N LEU A 144 -10.26 5.73 1.87
CA LEU A 144 -10.04 4.43 1.27
C LEU A 144 -9.39 4.60 -0.10
N TRP A 145 -8.40 3.78 -0.38
CA TRP A 145 -7.63 3.82 -1.61
C TRP A 145 -7.70 2.47 -2.32
N SER A 146 -8.15 2.47 -3.58
CA SER A 146 -8.08 1.30 -4.44
C SER A 146 -6.81 1.34 -5.29
N PHE A 147 -6.20 0.19 -5.55
CA PHE A 147 -5.04 0.12 -6.43
C PHE A 147 -5.48 0.05 -7.88
N ASN A 148 -5.00 0.99 -8.70
CA ASN A 148 -5.23 0.99 -10.14
C ASN A 148 -4.06 0.31 -10.86
N GLU A 149 -4.29 -0.90 -11.35
CA GLU A 149 -3.27 -1.72 -12.01
C GLU A 149 -2.76 -1.11 -13.33
N THR A 150 -3.58 -0.30 -14.00
CA THR A 150 -3.20 0.35 -15.26
C THR A 150 -2.21 1.49 -15.04
N THR A 151 -2.42 2.29 -13.98
CA THR A 151 -1.57 3.45 -13.69
C THR A 151 -0.46 3.11 -12.69
N GLY A 152 -0.57 2.00 -11.95
CA GLY A 152 0.34 1.63 -10.87
C GLY A 152 0.25 2.53 -9.64
N MET A 153 -0.86 3.24 -9.48
CA MET A 153 -1.09 4.21 -8.40
C MET A 153 -2.33 3.86 -7.60
N TRP A 154 -2.36 4.30 -6.35
CA TRP A 154 -3.54 4.27 -5.51
C TRP A 154 -4.48 5.41 -5.87
N LYS A 155 -5.79 5.16 -5.87
CA LYS A 155 -6.84 6.13 -6.15
C LYS A 155 -7.77 6.22 -4.96
N GLU A 156 -8.05 7.44 -4.47
CA GLU A 156 -9.03 7.67 -3.42
C GLU A 156 -10.44 7.36 -3.89
N GLU A 157 -11.13 6.44 -3.20
CA GLU A 157 -12.49 6.02 -3.51
C GLU A 157 -13.27 5.77 -2.22
N GLY A 158 -13.72 6.84 -1.58
CA GLY A 158 -14.51 6.77 -0.36
C GLY A 158 -13.70 6.94 0.92
N SER A 159 -14.29 6.53 2.03
CA SER A 159 -13.68 6.67 3.37
C SER A 159 -14.12 5.54 4.29
N ALA A 160 -13.32 5.31 5.34
CA ALA A 160 -13.63 4.41 6.43
C ALA A 160 -13.62 5.16 7.76
N SER A 161 -14.44 4.70 8.69
CA SER A 161 -14.50 5.20 10.07
C SER A 161 -13.83 4.20 11.01
N LYS A 162 -13.14 4.72 12.02
CA LYS A 162 -12.56 3.88 13.07
C LYS A 162 -13.66 3.43 14.03
N VAL A 163 -13.85 2.12 14.13
CA VAL A 163 -14.80 1.46 15.04
C VAL A 163 -14.02 0.47 15.90
N GLY A 164 -13.79 0.82 17.15
CA GLY A 164 -12.85 0.06 17.99
C GLY A 164 -11.45 0.10 17.42
N ASN A 165 -10.86 -1.08 17.16
CA ASN A 165 -9.53 -1.22 16.54
C ASN A 165 -9.63 -1.58 15.05
N LYS A 166 -10.68 -1.17 14.34
CA LYS A 166 -10.88 -1.45 12.92
C LYS A 166 -11.24 -0.19 12.15
N TYR A 167 -10.87 -0.15 10.88
CA TYR A 167 -11.48 0.74 9.91
C TYR A 167 -12.62 0.03 9.18
N VAL A 168 -13.80 0.65 9.19
CA VAL A 168 -15.01 0.12 8.57
C VAL A 168 -15.47 1.07 7.47
N GLY A 169 -15.66 0.56 6.26
CA GLY A 169 -16.12 1.34 5.12
C GLY A 169 -16.69 0.47 4.00
N ASN A 170 -17.39 1.11 3.06
CA ASN A 170 -18.00 0.43 1.93
C ASN A 170 -17.16 0.58 0.67
N VAL A 171 -17.05 -0.51 -0.10
CA VAL A 171 -16.34 -0.58 -1.38
C VAL A 171 -17.29 -1.08 -2.46
N SER A 172 -17.14 -0.58 -3.70
CA SER A 172 -18.01 -0.93 -4.84
C SER A 172 -17.40 -1.95 -5.79
N HIS A 173 -16.14 -2.32 -5.58
CA HIS A 173 -15.43 -3.35 -6.32
C HIS A 173 -14.33 -3.94 -5.47
N PHE A 174 -13.78 -5.07 -5.88
CA PHE A 174 -12.58 -5.64 -5.28
C PHE A 174 -11.37 -5.49 -6.20
N SER A 175 -10.32 -5.05 -5.58
CA SER A 175 -8.92 -4.99 -5.98
C SER A 175 -8.10 -5.04 -4.69
N TRP A 176 -6.88 -4.50 -4.65
CA TRP A 176 -6.27 -4.10 -3.41
C TRP A 176 -6.92 -2.82 -2.87
N TRP A 177 -7.28 -2.84 -1.59
CA TRP A 177 -7.77 -1.69 -0.84
C TRP A 177 -6.81 -1.33 0.28
N ASN A 178 -6.63 -0.04 0.49
CA ASN A 178 -5.71 0.49 1.48
C ASN A 178 -6.42 1.52 2.37
N CYS A 179 -6.15 1.48 3.68
CA CYS A 179 -6.57 2.47 4.64
C CYS A 179 -5.34 3.30 5.02
N ASP A 180 -5.13 4.42 4.35
CA ASP A 180 -3.90 5.19 4.47
C ASP A 180 -4.15 6.67 4.71
N THR A 181 -3.25 7.27 5.49
CA THR A 181 -3.20 8.73 5.66
C THR A 181 -2.46 9.34 4.48
N PRO A 182 -3.08 10.24 3.70
CA PRO A 182 -2.40 10.97 2.65
C PRO A 182 -1.48 12.06 3.21
N LEU A 183 -0.29 12.15 2.68
CA LEU A 183 0.70 13.17 3.01
C LEU A 183 1.04 13.97 1.75
N ASP A 184 1.19 15.28 1.92
CA ASP A 184 1.85 16.12 0.93
C ASP A 184 3.32 15.74 0.85
N PHE A 185 3.93 15.90 -0.32
CA PHE A 185 5.31 15.55 -0.53
C PHE A 185 6.07 16.60 -1.32
N CYS A 186 7.38 16.56 -1.20
CA CYS A 186 8.31 17.25 -2.07
C CYS A 186 9.39 16.28 -2.57
N THR A 187 10.17 16.69 -3.54
CA THR A 187 11.31 15.91 -4.03
C THR A 187 12.57 16.34 -3.30
N LEU A 188 13.21 15.41 -2.62
CA LEU A 188 14.56 15.58 -2.11
C LEU A 188 15.55 15.27 -3.24
N ASN A 189 16.50 16.18 -3.46
CA ASN A 189 17.67 15.97 -4.29
C ASN A 189 18.90 16.15 -3.40
N ALA A 190 19.52 15.05 -3.01
CA ALA A 190 20.76 15.05 -2.24
C ALA A 190 21.95 14.82 -3.18
N HIS A 191 23.02 15.59 -2.96
CA HIS A 191 24.30 15.41 -3.63
C HIS A 191 25.38 15.23 -2.58
N VAL A 192 26.23 14.20 -2.77
CA VAL A 192 27.33 13.88 -1.85
C VAL A 192 28.64 13.90 -2.63
N GLU A 193 29.56 14.74 -2.19
CA GLU A 193 30.89 14.88 -2.75
C GLU A 193 31.95 14.89 -1.63
N ASN A 194 33.20 14.66 -2.01
CA ASN A 194 34.33 14.82 -1.09
C ASN A 194 34.75 16.31 -1.02
N ASN A 195 35.74 16.59 -0.18
CA ASN A 195 36.27 17.95 0.02
C ASN A 195 36.99 18.55 -1.20
N THR A 196 37.17 17.77 -2.27
CA THR A 196 37.76 18.24 -3.56
C THR A 196 36.68 18.39 -4.63
N GLY A 197 35.40 18.24 -4.29
CA GLY A 197 34.28 18.36 -5.25
C GLY A 197 34.05 17.12 -6.13
N SER A 198 34.66 15.96 -5.79
CA SER A 198 34.42 14.72 -6.55
C SER A 198 33.19 13.98 -6.00
N PRO A 199 32.26 13.55 -6.87
CA PRO A 199 31.08 12.84 -6.43
C PRO A 199 31.41 11.51 -5.75
N LEU A 200 30.67 11.18 -4.71
CA LEU A 200 30.84 9.94 -3.96
C LEU A 200 29.70 8.97 -4.31
N ILE A 201 30.08 7.79 -4.79
CA ILE A 201 29.20 6.71 -5.27
C ILE A 201 28.89 5.75 -4.14
N ASN A 202 27.69 5.16 -4.14
CA ASN A 202 27.25 4.16 -3.14
C ASN A 202 27.36 4.64 -1.69
N ILE A 203 27.08 5.92 -1.46
CA ILE A 203 26.95 6.50 -0.13
C ILE A 203 25.52 6.26 0.34
N ARG A 204 25.38 5.65 1.52
CA ARG A 204 24.08 5.42 2.13
C ARG A 204 23.56 6.69 2.78
N ILE A 205 22.32 7.05 2.47
CA ILE A 205 21.57 8.14 3.07
C ILE A 205 20.32 7.54 3.73
N ASP A 206 20.20 7.67 5.03
CA ASP A 206 18.99 7.31 5.77
C ASP A 206 18.21 8.58 6.10
N LEU A 207 16.91 8.55 5.77
CA LEU A 207 15.94 9.59 6.13
C LEU A 207 15.02 9.03 7.21
N ILE A 208 14.96 9.71 8.33
CA ILE A 208 14.23 9.29 9.51
C ILE A 208 13.14 10.33 9.80
N ARG A 209 11.90 9.91 9.89
CA ARG A 209 10.78 10.72 10.35
C ARG A 209 10.83 10.84 11.87
N ASN A 210 10.62 12.06 12.38
CA ASN A 210 10.62 12.34 13.83
C ASN A 210 9.20 12.21 14.43
N VAL A 211 8.32 11.47 13.77
CA VAL A 211 6.95 11.18 14.19
C VAL A 211 6.78 9.69 14.47
N SER A 212 5.74 9.33 15.22
CA SER A 212 5.39 7.92 15.42
C SER A 212 4.80 7.36 14.13
N ALA A 213 5.64 6.71 13.33
CA ALA A 213 5.27 6.05 12.09
C ALA A 213 5.75 4.59 12.12
N VAL A 214 5.02 3.70 11.45
CA VAL A 214 5.41 2.27 11.39
C VAL A 214 6.71 2.09 10.60
N TRP A 215 6.91 2.89 9.57
CA TRP A 215 8.14 2.91 8.79
C TRP A 215 8.81 4.29 8.93
N PRO A 216 9.50 4.54 10.06
CA PRO A 216 10.05 5.86 10.32
C PRO A 216 11.28 6.17 9.45
N GLN A 217 11.85 5.17 8.77
CA GLN A 217 13.10 5.32 8.04
C GLN A 217 12.97 4.85 6.59
N ARG A 218 13.64 5.59 5.69
CA ARG A 218 13.91 5.20 4.30
C ARG A 218 15.39 5.34 4.02
N THR A 219 15.92 4.44 3.18
CA THR A 219 17.32 4.43 2.78
C THR A 219 17.43 4.63 1.28
N ALA A 220 18.34 5.49 0.87
CA ALA A 220 18.76 5.69 -0.51
C ALA A 220 20.28 5.57 -0.63
N TRP A 221 20.75 5.38 -1.86
CA TRP A 221 22.18 5.28 -2.18
C TRP A 221 22.51 6.24 -3.32
N THR A 222 23.65 6.91 -3.23
CA THR A 222 24.09 7.82 -4.30
C THR A 222 24.50 7.02 -5.55
N ASN A 223 24.15 7.57 -6.71
CA ASN A 223 24.54 7.07 -8.02
C ASN A 223 25.97 7.49 -8.39
N GLU A 224 26.39 7.20 -9.63
CA GLU A 224 27.73 7.54 -10.17
C GLU A 224 28.04 9.04 -10.15
N MET A 225 27.02 9.89 -10.13
CA MET A 225 27.15 11.35 -10.05
C MET A 225 27.04 11.87 -8.60
N GLY A 226 27.09 10.98 -7.59
CA GLY A 226 26.94 11.37 -6.19
C GLY A 226 25.53 11.78 -5.77
N ASN A 227 24.51 11.53 -6.62
CA ASN A 227 23.14 11.98 -6.38
C ASN A 227 22.26 10.87 -5.83
N ALA A 228 21.39 11.21 -4.88
CA ALA A 228 20.24 10.42 -4.46
C ALA A 228 19.00 11.31 -4.49
N THR A 229 17.91 10.82 -5.06
CA THR A 229 16.65 11.56 -5.18
C THR A 229 15.46 10.69 -4.80
N GLY A 230 14.41 11.30 -4.27
CA GLY A 230 13.20 10.58 -3.89
C GLY A 230 12.11 11.50 -3.35
N LEU A 231 10.90 10.97 -3.22
CA LEU A 231 9.78 11.67 -2.61
C LEU A 231 9.87 11.54 -1.09
N ILE A 232 9.70 12.67 -0.40
CA ILE A 232 9.69 12.75 1.05
C ILE A 232 8.44 13.51 1.52
N PRO A 233 7.92 13.28 2.74
CA PRO A 233 6.84 14.08 3.31
C PRO A 233 7.21 15.57 3.30
N ALA A 234 6.28 16.41 2.83
CA ALA A 234 6.40 17.85 2.94
C ALA A 234 5.97 18.33 4.33
N ASN A 235 6.49 19.49 4.75
CA ASN A 235 6.12 20.14 6.02
C ASN A 235 6.38 19.29 7.28
N GLU A 236 7.34 18.38 7.19
CA GLU A 236 7.79 17.53 8.29
C GLU A 236 9.31 17.62 8.44
N ILE A 237 9.79 17.78 9.65
CA ILE A 237 11.24 17.78 9.92
C ILE A 237 11.73 16.34 9.89
N LEU A 238 12.66 16.06 8.99
CA LEU A 238 13.30 14.76 8.85
C LEU A 238 14.74 14.82 9.36
N THR A 239 15.21 13.75 9.97
CA THR A 239 16.63 13.58 10.28
C THR A 239 17.30 12.80 9.14
N MET A 240 18.23 13.43 8.45
CA MET A 240 19.07 12.83 7.43
C MET A 240 20.39 12.37 8.03
N LYS A 241 20.74 11.09 7.83
CA LYS A 241 22.02 10.50 8.22
C LYS A 241 22.76 10.02 6.99
N VAL A 242 24.03 10.39 6.88
CA VAL A 242 24.90 10.00 5.76
C VAL A 242 26.00 9.09 6.29
N TYR A 243 26.27 7.98 5.60
CA TYR A 243 27.25 6.98 5.99
C TYR A 243 28.28 6.80 4.89
N ASN A 244 29.53 6.57 5.25
CA ASN A 244 30.57 6.23 4.28
C ASN A 244 30.38 4.82 3.71
N SER A 245 31.23 4.46 2.73
CA SER A 245 31.22 3.13 2.10
C SER A 245 31.50 1.97 3.06
N CYS A 246 32.08 2.24 4.21
CA CYS A 246 32.33 1.25 5.28
C CYS A 246 31.15 1.16 6.27
N GLY A 247 30.07 1.92 6.07
CA GLY A 247 28.90 1.94 6.95
C GLY A 247 29.04 2.80 8.21
N SER A 248 30.11 3.60 8.35
CA SER A 248 30.26 4.52 9.47
C SER A 248 29.47 5.80 9.22
N LEU A 249 28.76 6.29 10.24
CA LEU A 249 28.04 7.56 10.20
C LEU A 249 29.03 8.72 10.07
N ILE A 250 28.88 9.58 9.07
CA ILE A 250 29.74 10.73 8.79
C ILE A 250 29.02 12.08 8.95
N SER A 251 27.70 12.11 8.81
CA SER A 251 26.92 13.33 8.98
C SER A 251 25.51 13.04 9.48
N THR A 252 24.98 13.96 10.27
CA THR A 252 23.58 14.01 10.68
C THR A 252 23.09 15.45 10.60
N SER A 253 21.96 15.67 9.93
CA SER A 253 21.31 16.98 9.80
C SER A 253 19.79 16.84 9.82
N ASN A 254 19.11 17.91 10.24
CA ASN A 254 17.67 18.03 10.00
C ASN A 254 17.44 18.77 8.69
N ILE A 255 16.44 18.31 7.95
CA ILE A 255 16.01 18.89 6.69
C ILE A 255 14.51 19.16 6.72
#